data_952d31231b60752677f996dc24007fd1
#
_entry.id   952d31231b60752677f996dc24007fd1
#
_cell.length_a   1.000
_cell.length_b   1.000
_cell.length_c   1.000
_cell.angle_alpha   90.00
_cell.angle_beta   90.00
_cell.angle_gamma   90.00
#
_symmetry.space_group_name_H-M   'P 1'
#
loop_
_entity.id
_entity.type
_entity.pdbx_description
1 polymer ?
#
loop_
_entity_poly.entity_id
_entity_poly.type
_entity_poly.pdbx_seq_one_letter_code
_entity_poly.pdbx_strand_id
1 'polypeptide(L)'
;KTVWFNQWEPSEKNTQYAHNCYVYNFGTAKDLLGNYTTNISIEDVDKKNIPDFNLLVGGFPCQDYSVASSLSTSRGIEGKKGILWWSIRSVLEVKRPPFVLLENVDRLIKSPASQRGRDFGIMLACFRDQGYTVEWRIINAAEYGYQQRRRRTFIFAYRNDTKYGKRFTQRLAENDSEEIKKVLLKDGFFASTFPVQDKNSKNKYIQLPETIGEISKSFAFDFQNTGMMTNGYVYTVKTEPKYMGKQITLGDIIDTNEVAEEYFVPEKDLFYTNPEITRSDESEKKLSQEERHTWQYIKGAKKILRKSHNGHEYLFSEGAIAMVDEYDKPARTLLTSEGSFSRTTHIVRDKASGRIRLLTAEETERIQGFPTGHTKYCKVNNDIIEMPTKKRRFMMGNALVVNLIEDMEKTLSEIFESEE
;
A
#
# COMPACT_ATOMS: atom_id res chain seq x y z
N LYS A 1 -8.13 -19.20 -8.13
CA LYS A 1 -7.35 -20.03 -7.18
C LYS A 1 -5.88 -19.61 -7.21
N THR A 2 -5.24 -19.39 -6.03
CA THR A 2 -3.80 -19.14 -5.94
C THR A 2 -3.04 -20.43 -6.31
N VAL A 3 -2.20 -20.37 -7.33
CA VAL A 3 -1.38 -21.49 -7.77
C VAL A 3 0.01 -21.48 -7.14
N TRP A 4 0.53 -20.31 -6.84
CA TRP A 4 1.79 -20.09 -6.16
C TRP A 4 1.79 -18.71 -5.48
N PHE A 5 2.58 -18.55 -4.42
CA PHE A 5 2.77 -17.28 -3.72
C PHE A 5 4.20 -17.18 -3.18
N ASN A 6 4.62 -15.97 -2.83
CA ASN A 6 5.89 -15.75 -2.14
C ASN A 6 5.73 -14.69 -1.06
N GLN A 7 6.09 -15.03 0.15
CA GLN A 7 6.12 -14.13 1.31
C GLN A 7 7.37 -14.42 2.13
N TRP A 8 8.26 -13.46 2.18
CA TRP A 8 9.52 -13.55 2.93
C TRP A 8 9.77 -12.27 3.73
N GLU A 9 10.14 -12.45 5.00
CA GLU A 9 10.41 -11.37 5.94
C GLU A 9 11.90 -11.40 6.33
N PRO A 10 12.78 -10.60 5.69
CA PRO A 10 14.24 -10.67 5.90
C PRO A 10 14.69 -10.31 7.31
N SER A 11 13.87 -9.56 8.08
CA SER A 11 14.13 -9.20 9.48
C SER A 11 13.78 -10.31 10.47
N GLU A 12 13.00 -11.31 10.06
CA GLU A 12 12.50 -12.39 10.93
C GLU A 12 13.33 -13.65 10.72
N LYS A 13 14.39 -13.80 11.50
CA LYS A 13 15.34 -14.92 11.34
C LYS A 13 14.77 -16.27 11.75
N ASN A 14 13.86 -16.32 12.74
CA ASN A 14 13.41 -17.57 13.34
C ASN A 14 11.99 -17.97 12.91
N THR A 15 11.06 -17.02 12.81
CA THR A 15 9.65 -17.32 12.52
C THR A 15 9.10 -16.31 11.52
N GLN A 16 8.76 -16.78 10.35
CA GLN A 16 8.17 -16.01 9.26
C GLN A 16 6.65 -15.90 9.48
N TYR A 17 6.22 -15.02 10.35
CA TYR A 17 4.84 -14.96 10.84
C TYR A 17 3.82 -14.72 9.71
N ALA A 18 4.09 -13.81 8.78
CA ALA A 18 3.15 -13.53 7.70
C ALA A 18 2.99 -14.74 6.75
N HIS A 19 4.10 -15.37 6.35
CA HIS A 19 4.06 -16.61 5.58
C HIS A 19 3.32 -17.72 6.31
N ASN A 20 3.66 -17.95 7.58
CA ASN A 20 3.11 -19.04 8.38
C ASN A 20 1.61 -18.85 8.67
N CYS A 21 1.16 -17.60 8.83
CA CYS A 21 -0.25 -17.26 8.94
C CYS A 21 -0.99 -17.53 7.62
N TYR A 22 -0.39 -17.16 6.48
CA TYR A 22 -0.97 -17.47 5.17
C TYR A 22 -1.10 -18.98 4.95
N VAL A 23 -0.05 -19.74 5.27
CA VAL A 23 -0.07 -21.21 5.16
C VAL A 23 -1.11 -21.85 6.08
N TYR A 24 -1.31 -21.32 7.28
CA TYR A 24 -2.36 -21.78 8.18
C TYR A 24 -3.76 -21.62 7.58
N ASN A 25 -4.05 -20.47 6.97
CA ASN A 25 -5.38 -20.16 6.44
C ASN A 25 -5.64 -20.78 5.06
N PHE A 26 -4.61 -20.86 4.18
CA PHE A 26 -4.78 -21.17 2.75
C PHE A 26 -3.95 -22.37 2.26
N GLY A 27 -3.11 -22.92 3.11
CA GLY A 27 -2.19 -23.98 2.71
C GLY A 27 -0.93 -23.46 2.05
N THR A 28 -0.10 -24.36 1.55
CA THR A 28 1.17 -24.03 0.87
C THR A 28 1.12 -24.39 -0.60
N ALA A 29 2.11 -23.91 -1.36
CA ALA A 29 2.26 -24.21 -2.77
C ALA A 29 3.70 -24.69 -3.07
N LYS A 30 3.87 -25.42 -4.16
CA LYS A 30 5.14 -25.89 -4.67
C LYS A 30 5.42 -25.29 -6.05
N ASP A 31 6.69 -25.19 -6.38
CA ASP A 31 7.12 -24.88 -7.74
C ASP A 31 6.95 -26.09 -8.70
N LEU A 32 7.26 -25.91 -9.97
CA LEU A 32 7.16 -26.98 -10.99
C LEU A 32 8.06 -28.18 -10.73
N LEU A 33 9.11 -28.01 -9.93
CA LEU A 33 10.03 -29.07 -9.52
C LEU A 33 9.60 -29.77 -8.22
N GLY A 34 8.49 -29.32 -7.60
CA GLY A 34 7.97 -29.86 -6.36
C GLY A 34 8.58 -29.28 -5.10
N ASN A 35 9.40 -28.21 -5.19
CA ASN A 35 10.05 -27.58 -4.05
C ASN A 35 9.15 -26.52 -3.40
N TYR A 36 9.33 -26.30 -2.10
CA TYR A 36 8.68 -25.22 -1.35
C TYR A 36 9.52 -23.95 -1.44
N THR A 37 9.19 -23.07 -2.40
CA THR A 37 9.90 -21.82 -2.67
C THR A 37 9.11 -20.58 -2.23
N THR A 38 8.05 -20.75 -1.43
CA THR A 38 7.14 -19.69 -1.05
C THR A 38 7.65 -18.82 0.09
N ASN A 39 8.73 -19.21 0.75
CA ASN A 39 9.30 -18.54 1.94
C ASN A 39 10.82 -18.32 1.81
N ILE A 40 11.26 -17.89 0.66
CA ILE A 40 12.66 -17.49 0.41
C ILE A 40 12.65 -16.13 -0.29
N SER A 41 13.80 -15.45 -0.36
CA SER A 41 13.87 -14.20 -1.13
C SER A 41 13.40 -14.45 -2.56
N ILE A 42 12.54 -13.56 -3.07
CA ILE A 42 12.08 -13.66 -4.46
C ILE A 42 13.25 -13.58 -5.46
N GLU A 43 14.39 -13.01 -5.08
CA GLU A 43 15.61 -12.98 -5.88
C GLU A 43 16.19 -14.37 -6.09
N ASP A 44 16.11 -15.23 -5.07
CA ASP A 44 16.63 -16.58 -5.07
C ASP A 44 15.69 -17.59 -5.74
N VAL A 45 14.46 -17.18 -6.05
CA VAL A 45 13.49 -18.02 -6.78
C VAL A 45 13.83 -18.05 -8.27
N ASP A 46 14.00 -19.23 -8.84
CA ASP A 46 14.03 -19.38 -10.31
C ASP A 46 12.63 -19.17 -10.89
N LYS A 47 12.43 -18.05 -11.58
CA LYS A 47 11.13 -17.63 -12.13
C LYS A 47 10.58 -18.63 -13.16
N LYS A 48 11.45 -19.43 -13.82
CA LYS A 48 11.02 -20.47 -14.76
C LYS A 48 10.24 -21.57 -14.07
N ASN A 49 10.56 -21.86 -12.82
CA ASN A 49 9.94 -22.90 -12.01
C ASN A 49 8.65 -22.48 -11.33
N ILE A 50 8.27 -21.20 -11.35
CA ILE A 50 6.94 -20.76 -10.91
C ILE A 50 5.90 -21.39 -11.84
N PRO A 51 4.80 -22.01 -11.33
CA PRO A 51 3.70 -22.47 -12.17
C PRO A 51 3.12 -21.36 -13.05
N ASP A 52 2.55 -21.69 -14.20
CA ASP A 52 1.89 -20.71 -15.06
C ASP A 52 0.61 -20.18 -14.39
N PHE A 53 0.30 -18.92 -14.63
CA PHE A 53 -0.81 -18.22 -14.02
C PHE A 53 -1.36 -17.11 -14.93
N ASN A 54 -2.63 -16.78 -14.76
CA ASN A 54 -3.30 -15.74 -15.55
C ASN A 54 -3.18 -14.34 -14.92
N LEU A 55 -2.96 -14.25 -13.61
CA LEU A 55 -2.88 -13.00 -12.88
C LEU A 55 -1.69 -12.99 -11.94
N LEU A 56 -0.84 -11.97 -12.09
CA LEU A 56 0.17 -11.62 -11.11
C LEU A 56 -0.40 -10.57 -10.15
N VAL A 57 -0.42 -10.89 -8.86
CA VAL A 57 -0.81 -9.93 -7.81
C VAL A 57 0.40 -9.65 -6.91
N GLY A 58 0.63 -8.39 -6.56
CA GLY A 58 1.74 -8.07 -5.67
C GLY A 58 1.72 -6.67 -5.11
N GLY A 59 2.36 -6.51 -3.94
CA GLY A 59 2.75 -5.24 -3.36
C GLY A 59 4.27 -5.18 -3.21
N PHE A 60 4.86 -3.99 -3.35
CA PHE A 60 6.30 -3.80 -3.23
C PHE A 60 6.60 -2.45 -2.53
N PRO A 61 7.69 -2.34 -1.76
CA PRO A 61 8.02 -1.10 -1.05
C PRO A 61 8.42 0.02 -2.01
N CYS A 62 7.98 1.24 -1.70
CA CYS A 62 8.29 2.47 -2.43
C CYS A 62 9.56 3.13 -1.87
N GLN A 63 10.70 2.45 -1.90
CA GLN A 63 11.95 3.04 -1.41
C GLN A 63 13.08 2.78 -2.41
N ASP A 64 13.77 3.87 -2.79
CA ASP A 64 15.03 3.90 -3.54
C ASP A 64 15.10 3.11 -4.85
N TYR A 65 14.36 3.58 -5.86
CA TYR A 65 14.57 3.18 -7.25
C TYR A 65 15.78 3.91 -7.85
N SER A 66 16.96 3.72 -7.27
CA SER A 66 18.19 4.23 -7.86
C SER A 66 18.61 3.32 -9.02
N VAL A 67 18.12 3.62 -10.21
CA VAL A 67 18.44 2.91 -11.45
C VAL A 67 19.91 3.11 -11.84
N ALA A 68 20.53 4.18 -11.38
CA ALA A 68 21.91 4.51 -11.75
C ALA A 68 22.93 3.44 -11.34
N SER A 69 22.65 2.66 -10.30
CA SER A 69 23.53 1.59 -9.85
C SER A 69 23.27 0.21 -10.50
N SER A 70 22.05 -0.02 -11.03
CA SER A 70 21.66 -1.35 -11.52
C SER A 70 21.86 -1.56 -13.02
N LEU A 71 21.95 -0.50 -13.82
CA LEU A 71 22.19 -0.60 -15.27
C LEU A 71 23.69 -0.60 -15.66
N SER A 72 24.56 -0.08 -14.79
CA SER A 72 26.00 0.00 -15.06
C SER A 72 26.81 -1.14 -14.43
N THR A 73 26.23 -1.95 -13.56
CA THR A 73 26.91 -3.03 -12.86
C THR A 73 26.11 -4.33 -12.92
N SER A 74 26.40 -5.14 -13.93
CA SER A 74 26.13 -6.58 -13.92
C SER A 74 26.97 -7.32 -12.84
N ARG A 75 27.56 -6.58 -11.90
CA ARG A 75 28.35 -7.08 -10.76
C ARG A 75 28.19 -6.13 -9.59
N GLY A 76 27.49 -6.57 -8.53
CA GLY A 76 27.62 -5.91 -7.25
C GLY A 76 26.31 -5.44 -6.63
N ILE A 77 26.03 -6.09 -5.57
CA ILE A 77 25.03 -5.89 -4.54
C ILE A 77 25.34 -4.60 -3.79
N GLU A 78 24.61 -3.52 -4.06
CA GLU A 78 24.49 -2.41 -3.09
C GLU A 78 23.31 -1.51 -3.46
N GLY A 79 22.15 -1.81 -2.83
CA GLY A 79 20.92 -1.04 -2.99
C GLY A 79 19.67 -1.85 -2.62
N LYS A 80 19.56 -2.26 -1.35
CA LYS A 80 18.62 -3.30 -0.87
C LYS A 80 17.11 -3.03 -1.02
N LYS A 81 16.66 -1.93 -1.60
CA LYS A 81 15.22 -1.57 -1.59
C LYS A 81 14.59 -1.30 -2.96
N GLY A 82 15.37 -1.05 -4.00
CA GLY A 82 14.90 -0.97 -5.40
C GLY A 82 14.71 -2.33 -6.08
N ILE A 83 15.19 -3.38 -5.43
CA ILE A 83 15.33 -4.74 -5.92
C ILE A 83 13.99 -5.41 -6.23
N LEU A 84 12.94 -5.17 -5.44
CA LEU A 84 11.67 -5.89 -5.61
C LEU A 84 10.91 -5.52 -6.88
N TRP A 85 11.02 -4.29 -7.40
CA TRP A 85 10.48 -3.99 -8.72
C TRP A 85 11.18 -4.80 -9.82
N TRP A 86 12.48 -4.95 -9.74
CA TRP A 86 13.25 -5.74 -10.72
C TRP A 86 12.92 -7.23 -10.65
N SER A 87 12.59 -7.73 -9.45
CA SER A 87 12.08 -9.09 -9.30
C SER A 87 10.72 -9.28 -9.95
N ILE A 88 9.79 -8.31 -9.78
CA ILE A 88 8.50 -8.28 -10.49
C ILE A 88 8.74 -8.25 -11.99
N ARG A 89 9.59 -7.35 -12.48
CA ARG A 89 9.96 -7.28 -13.90
C ARG A 89 10.48 -8.62 -14.42
N SER A 90 11.37 -9.29 -13.67
CA SER A 90 11.88 -10.61 -14.05
C SER A 90 10.77 -11.66 -14.14
N VAL A 91 9.78 -11.63 -13.25
CA VAL A 91 8.60 -12.51 -13.36
C VAL A 91 7.81 -12.19 -14.63
N LEU A 92 7.59 -10.91 -14.95
CA LEU A 92 6.90 -10.47 -16.16
C LEU A 92 7.64 -10.94 -17.43
N GLU A 93 8.96 -10.82 -17.47
CA GLU A 93 9.79 -11.23 -18.61
C GLU A 93 9.73 -12.75 -18.85
N VAL A 94 9.75 -13.54 -17.77
CA VAL A 94 9.80 -15.01 -17.86
C VAL A 94 8.41 -15.61 -18.06
N LYS A 95 7.42 -15.15 -17.32
CA LYS A 95 6.07 -15.74 -17.26
C LYS A 95 5.05 -15.05 -18.16
N ARG A 96 5.25 -13.77 -18.49
CA ARG A 96 4.35 -13.00 -19.35
C ARG A 96 2.86 -13.19 -19.03
N PRO A 97 2.42 -13.01 -17.77
CA PRO A 97 1.03 -13.25 -17.40
C PRO A 97 0.09 -12.35 -18.22
N PRO A 98 -1.11 -12.81 -18.59
CA PRO A 98 -2.09 -11.98 -19.28
C PRO A 98 -2.45 -10.70 -18.54
N PHE A 99 -2.54 -10.78 -17.20
CA PHE A 99 -2.97 -9.70 -16.33
C PHE A 99 -2.06 -9.53 -15.13
N VAL A 100 -1.96 -8.28 -14.66
CA VAL A 100 -1.13 -7.90 -13.50
C VAL A 100 -1.91 -6.89 -12.66
N LEU A 101 -2.00 -7.11 -11.36
CA LEU A 101 -2.57 -6.17 -10.40
C LEU A 101 -1.57 -5.89 -9.29
N LEU A 102 -1.02 -4.69 -9.27
CA LEU A 102 -0.03 -4.29 -8.28
C LEU A 102 -0.57 -3.19 -7.37
N GLU A 103 -0.02 -3.14 -6.17
CA GLU A 103 -0.33 -2.11 -5.17
C GLU A 103 0.94 -1.41 -4.70
N ASN A 104 0.80 -0.12 -4.40
CA ASN A 104 1.84 0.66 -3.74
C ASN A 104 1.24 1.87 -2.99
N VAL A 105 2.07 2.56 -2.22
CA VAL A 105 1.66 3.82 -1.58
C VAL A 105 1.37 4.91 -2.63
N ASP A 106 0.50 5.86 -2.29
CA ASP A 106 0.04 6.91 -3.20
C ASP A 106 1.16 7.84 -3.72
N ARG A 107 2.25 7.97 -2.97
CA ARG A 107 3.41 8.77 -3.36
C ARG A 107 4.28 8.13 -4.46
N LEU A 108 4.08 6.85 -4.81
CA LEU A 108 4.82 6.18 -5.89
C LEU A 108 4.83 7.02 -7.18
N ILE A 109 3.69 7.53 -7.59
CA ILE A 109 3.56 8.32 -8.82
C ILE A 109 4.29 9.68 -8.79
N LYS A 110 4.88 10.03 -7.64
CA LYS A 110 5.63 11.28 -7.42
C LYS A 110 7.10 11.04 -7.09
N SER A 111 7.53 9.76 -7.01
CA SER A 111 8.88 9.39 -6.62
C SER A 111 9.88 9.53 -7.78
N PRO A 112 11.13 9.92 -7.48
CA PRO A 112 11.60 10.56 -6.26
C PRO A 112 11.26 12.07 -6.23
N ALA A 113 11.42 12.69 -5.06
CA ALA A 113 11.13 14.13 -4.91
C ALA A 113 12.03 15.01 -5.79
N SER A 114 13.28 14.61 -6.01
CA SER A 114 14.28 15.31 -6.83
C SER A 114 14.01 15.23 -8.34
N GLN A 115 13.28 14.21 -8.79
CA GLN A 115 12.96 13.94 -10.20
C GLN A 115 11.55 13.35 -10.29
N ARG A 116 10.56 14.20 -10.08
CA ARG A 116 9.16 13.82 -9.88
C ARG A 116 8.63 12.89 -10.96
N GLY A 117 8.13 11.73 -10.55
CA GLY A 117 7.48 10.74 -11.42
C GLY A 117 8.45 9.83 -12.17
N ARG A 118 9.77 10.01 -12.05
CA ARG A 118 10.78 9.18 -12.74
C ARG A 118 10.56 7.69 -12.49
N ASP A 119 10.43 7.29 -11.24
CA ASP A 119 10.36 5.88 -10.86
C ASP A 119 9.11 5.21 -11.43
N PHE A 120 7.99 5.90 -11.40
CA PHE A 120 6.76 5.41 -12.02
C PHE A 120 6.85 5.38 -13.56
N GLY A 121 7.51 6.38 -14.17
CA GLY A 121 7.82 6.38 -15.60
C GLY A 121 8.64 5.18 -16.04
N ILE A 122 9.64 4.77 -15.24
CA ILE A 122 10.43 3.56 -15.48
C ILE A 122 9.55 2.30 -15.44
N MET A 123 8.65 2.21 -14.46
CA MET A 123 7.72 1.07 -14.37
C MET A 123 6.82 0.99 -15.61
N LEU A 124 6.25 2.10 -16.04
CA LEU A 124 5.42 2.16 -17.24
C LEU A 124 6.21 1.77 -18.49
N ALA A 125 7.47 2.20 -18.62
CA ALA A 125 8.33 1.79 -19.73
C ALA A 125 8.63 0.28 -19.71
N CYS A 126 8.87 -0.32 -18.53
CA CYS A 126 9.04 -1.76 -18.42
C CYS A 126 7.79 -2.53 -18.89
N PHE A 127 6.60 -2.05 -18.59
CA PHE A 127 5.36 -2.63 -19.08
C PHE A 127 5.19 -2.44 -20.60
N ARG A 128 5.46 -1.24 -21.11
CA ARG A 128 5.45 -0.94 -22.56
C ARG A 128 6.33 -1.92 -23.32
N ASP A 129 7.58 -2.07 -22.89
CA ASP A 129 8.59 -2.88 -23.56
C ASP A 129 8.23 -4.38 -23.60
N GLN A 130 7.30 -4.80 -22.73
CA GLN A 130 6.77 -6.17 -22.70
C GLN A 130 5.37 -6.29 -23.34
N GLY A 131 4.85 -5.23 -23.94
CA GLY A 131 3.60 -5.24 -24.69
C GLY A 131 2.35 -5.18 -23.80
N TYR A 132 2.42 -4.49 -22.66
CA TYR A 132 1.28 -4.23 -21.80
C TYR A 132 0.73 -2.82 -21.96
N THR A 133 -0.59 -2.70 -21.85
CA THR A 133 -1.28 -1.46 -21.52
C THR A 133 -1.52 -1.43 -20.01
N VAL A 134 -1.44 -0.23 -19.42
CA VAL A 134 -1.49 -0.04 -17.96
C VAL A 134 -2.53 1.01 -17.60
N GLU A 135 -3.41 0.68 -16.67
CA GLU A 135 -4.26 1.65 -15.96
C GLU A 135 -3.76 1.81 -14.52
N TRP A 136 -3.84 3.01 -13.96
CA TRP A 136 -3.62 3.21 -12.52
C TRP A 136 -4.66 4.11 -11.91
N ARG A 137 -4.92 3.87 -10.62
CA ARG A 137 -5.78 4.73 -9.81
C ARG A 137 -5.31 4.79 -8.37
N ILE A 138 -5.29 6.00 -7.81
CA ILE A 138 -5.14 6.16 -6.37
C ILE A 138 -6.53 6.04 -5.76
N ILE A 139 -6.71 5.04 -4.90
CA ILE A 139 -7.97 4.74 -4.23
C ILE A 139 -7.77 4.93 -2.73
N ASN A 140 -8.67 5.68 -2.10
CA ASN A 140 -8.79 5.76 -0.66
C ASN A 140 -10.02 4.94 -0.25
N ALA A 141 -9.83 3.89 0.54
CA ALA A 141 -10.91 2.97 0.90
C ALA A 141 -12.11 3.69 1.55
N ALA A 142 -11.87 4.67 2.40
CA ALA A 142 -12.94 5.45 3.01
C ALA A 142 -13.78 6.27 2.01
N GLU A 143 -13.23 6.63 0.86
CA GLU A 143 -13.96 7.37 -0.18
C GLU A 143 -14.94 6.47 -0.95
N TYR A 144 -14.92 5.15 -0.69
CA TYR A 144 -15.85 4.16 -1.22
C TYR A 144 -16.62 3.42 -0.11
N GLY A 145 -16.79 4.07 1.05
CA GLY A 145 -17.62 3.59 2.14
C GLY A 145 -16.93 2.64 3.13
N TYR A 146 -15.67 2.30 2.92
CA TYR A 146 -14.96 1.36 3.78
C TYR A 146 -14.35 2.02 5.02
N GLN A 147 -14.06 1.21 5.99
CA GLN A 147 -13.78 1.54 7.38
C GLN A 147 -12.43 2.23 7.65
N GLN A 148 -11.58 2.45 6.62
CA GLN A 148 -10.25 3.02 6.81
C GLN A 148 -9.90 4.08 5.76
N ARG A 149 -9.32 5.19 6.18
CA ARG A 149 -8.72 6.22 5.32
C ARG A 149 -7.34 5.77 4.83
N ARG A 150 -7.31 4.74 3.97
CA ARG A 150 -6.10 4.15 3.42
C ARG A 150 -6.01 4.42 1.93
N ARG A 151 -5.08 5.29 1.54
CA ARG A 151 -4.82 5.65 0.14
C ARG A 151 -3.73 4.76 -0.43
N ARG A 152 -4.02 4.14 -1.58
CA ARG A 152 -3.06 3.30 -2.30
C ARG A 152 -3.16 3.53 -3.79
N THR A 153 -2.02 3.43 -4.46
CA THR A 153 -1.96 3.34 -5.92
C THR A 153 -2.17 1.90 -6.32
N PHE A 154 -3.23 1.63 -7.06
CA PHE A 154 -3.45 0.36 -7.74
C PHE A 154 -3.05 0.51 -9.20
N ILE A 155 -2.37 -0.51 -9.73
CA ILE A 155 -1.88 -0.57 -11.10
C ILE A 155 -2.41 -1.86 -11.69
N PHE A 156 -3.25 -1.75 -12.71
CA PHE A 156 -3.75 -2.87 -13.49
C PHE A 156 -3.11 -2.85 -14.86
N ALA A 157 -2.40 -3.92 -15.22
CA ALA A 157 -1.78 -4.04 -16.52
C ALA A 157 -2.31 -5.31 -17.23
N TYR A 158 -2.51 -5.22 -18.51
CA TYR A 158 -2.97 -6.31 -19.36
C TYR A 158 -2.18 -6.36 -20.67
N ARG A 159 -1.86 -7.56 -21.11
CA ARG A 159 -1.17 -7.75 -22.38
C ARG A 159 -2.04 -7.30 -23.55
N ASN A 160 -1.42 -6.65 -24.53
CA ASN A 160 -2.12 -6.13 -25.71
C ASN A 160 -2.70 -7.23 -26.62
N ASP A 161 -2.22 -8.47 -26.50
CA ASP A 161 -2.67 -9.62 -27.30
C ASP A 161 -3.81 -10.44 -26.66
N THR A 162 -4.22 -10.15 -25.42
CA THR A 162 -5.43 -10.72 -24.80
C THR A 162 -6.69 -10.21 -25.51
N LYS A 163 -7.84 -10.89 -25.34
CA LYS A 163 -9.11 -10.37 -25.87
C LYS A 163 -9.45 -9.01 -25.27
N TYR A 164 -9.28 -8.88 -23.94
CA TYR A 164 -9.46 -7.63 -23.22
C TYR A 164 -8.50 -6.53 -23.73
N GLY A 165 -7.23 -6.86 -23.88
CA GLY A 165 -6.22 -5.92 -24.38
C GLY A 165 -6.50 -5.44 -25.80
N LYS A 166 -6.85 -6.34 -26.72
CA LYS A 166 -7.21 -6.00 -28.11
C LYS A 166 -8.39 -5.05 -28.20
N ARG A 167 -9.41 -5.21 -27.34
CA ARG A 167 -10.55 -4.30 -27.27
C ARG A 167 -10.12 -2.84 -27.05
N PHE A 168 -9.14 -2.61 -26.19
CA PHE A 168 -8.67 -1.26 -25.88
C PHE A 168 -7.56 -0.79 -26.82
N THR A 169 -6.61 -1.64 -27.19
CA THR A 169 -5.51 -1.22 -28.09
C THR A 169 -6.03 -0.82 -29.47
N GLN A 170 -7.05 -1.48 -30.00
CA GLN A 170 -7.68 -1.05 -31.26
C GLN A 170 -8.38 0.31 -31.12
N ARG A 171 -9.12 0.50 -30.03
CA ARG A 171 -9.84 1.74 -29.73
C ARG A 171 -8.91 2.92 -29.45
N LEU A 172 -7.73 2.66 -28.87
CA LEU A 172 -6.76 3.65 -28.45
C LEU A 172 -5.57 3.79 -29.43
N ALA A 173 -5.66 3.22 -30.62
CA ALA A 173 -4.55 3.18 -31.59
C ALA A 173 -4.07 4.58 -32.02
N GLU A 174 -4.95 5.56 -32.04
CA GLU A 174 -4.67 6.94 -32.45
C GLU A 174 -4.25 7.84 -31.27
N ASN A 175 -4.12 7.29 -30.06
CA ASN A 175 -3.84 8.04 -28.83
C ASN A 175 -4.83 9.19 -28.57
N ASP A 176 -6.10 9.00 -28.97
CA ASP A 176 -7.14 9.99 -28.74
C ASP A 176 -7.41 10.17 -27.24
N SER A 177 -7.11 11.39 -26.77
CA SER A 177 -7.23 11.76 -25.37
C SER A 177 -8.68 11.65 -24.83
N GLU A 178 -9.68 11.89 -25.65
CA GLU A 178 -11.09 11.80 -25.24
C GLU A 178 -11.52 10.33 -25.11
N GLU A 179 -11.06 9.45 -26.01
CA GLU A 179 -11.31 8.00 -25.88
C GLU A 179 -10.56 7.42 -24.69
N ILE A 180 -9.29 7.81 -24.45
CA ILE A 180 -8.55 7.38 -23.25
C ILE A 180 -9.28 7.84 -21.98
N LYS A 181 -9.72 9.09 -21.94
CA LYS A 181 -10.49 9.65 -20.83
C LYS A 181 -11.80 8.87 -20.60
N LYS A 182 -12.50 8.49 -21.65
CA LYS A 182 -13.72 7.70 -21.58
C LYS A 182 -13.45 6.30 -21.00
N VAL A 183 -12.35 5.65 -21.39
CA VAL A 183 -11.92 4.40 -20.76
C VAL A 183 -11.70 4.60 -19.26
N LEU A 184 -10.93 5.59 -18.87
CA LEU A 184 -10.60 5.85 -17.46
C LEU A 184 -11.80 6.19 -16.58
N LEU A 185 -12.83 6.83 -17.14
CA LEU A 185 -13.98 7.30 -16.37
C LEU A 185 -15.20 6.35 -16.44
N LYS A 186 -15.28 5.47 -17.47
CA LYS A 186 -16.49 4.67 -17.72
C LYS A 186 -16.23 3.18 -18.01
N ASP A 187 -15.23 2.85 -18.83
CA ASP A 187 -15.16 1.54 -19.48
C ASP A 187 -13.97 0.68 -19.01
N GLY A 188 -12.95 1.29 -18.35
CA GLY A 188 -11.75 0.60 -17.89
C GLY A 188 -11.96 -0.16 -16.58
N PHE A 189 -10.93 -0.91 -16.20
CA PHE A 189 -10.95 -1.81 -15.05
C PHE A 189 -11.41 -1.13 -13.75
N PHE A 190 -10.89 0.05 -13.45
CA PHE A 190 -11.27 0.75 -12.23
C PHE A 190 -12.57 1.54 -12.34
N ALA A 191 -13.07 1.77 -13.54
CA ALA A 191 -14.19 2.70 -13.74
C ALA A 191 -15.52 2.17 -13.21
N SER A 192 -15.80 0.88 -13.42
CA SER A 192 -17.03 0.22 -12.95
C SER A 192 -17.04 0.04 -11.44
N THR A 193 -15.93 -0.39 -10.88
CA THR A 193 -15.79 -0.73 -9.46
C THR A 193 -15.64 0.51 -8.57
N PHE A 194 -14.85 1.47 -9.02
CA PHE A 194 -14.55 2.70 -8.27
C PHE A 194 -14.89 3.94 -9.09
N PRO A 195 -16.18 4.26 -9.23
CA PRO A 195 -16.62 5.36 -10.06
C PRO A 195 -16.03 6.69 -9.61
N VAL A 196 -15.63 7.49 -10.58
CA VAL A 196 -15.03 8.81 -10.38
C VAL A 196 -15.63 9.82 -11.33
N GLN A 197 -15.44 11.09 -11.02
CA GLN A 197 -15.70 12.21 -11.92
C GLN A 197 -14.43 13.03 -12.14
N ASP A 198 -14.35 13.66 -13.31
CA ASP A 198 -13.27 14.58 -13.64
C ASP A 198 -13.40 15.87 -12.78
N LYS A 199 -12.30 16.30 -12.20
CA LYS A 199 -12.21 17.59 -11.47
C LYS A 199 -12.13 18.81 -12.37
N ASN A 200 -12.37 18.67 -13.68
CA ASN A 200 -12.18 19.72 -14.67
C ASN A 200 -10.76 20.35 -14.62
N SER A 201 -9.80 19.55 -14.20
CA SER A 201 -8.39 19.93 -14.21
C SER A 201 -7.79 19.74 -15.60
N LYS A 202 -6.73 20.50 -15.92
CA LYS A 202 -5.98 20.28 -17.16
C LYS A 202 -5.48 18.83 -17.20
N ASN A 203 -5.92 18.09 -18.22
CA ASN A 203 -5.40 16.77 -18.54
C ASN A 203 -3.91 16.92 -18.89
N LYS A 204 -3.13 15.91 -18.57
CA LYS A 204 -1.71 15.86 -18.89
C LYS A 204 -1.42 14.61 -19.70
N TYR A 205 -0.56 14.74 -20.67
CA TYR A 205 -0.11 13.63 -21.51
C TYR A 205 1.37 13.79 -21.84
N ILE A 206 2.04 12.67 -22.11
CA ILE A 206 3.43 12.63 -22.53
C ILE A 206 3.69 11.31 -23.26
N GLN A 207 4.53 11.36 -24.30
CA GLN A 207 5.14 10.17 -24.86
C GLN A 207 6.35 9.78 -23.99
N LEU A 208 6.41 8.56 -23.49
CA LEU A 208 7.57 8.08 -22.75
C LEU A 208 8.80 8.05 -23.67
N PRO A 209 9.98 8.46 -23.19
CA PRO A 209 11.23 8.25 -23.90
C PRO A 209 11.41 6.78 -24.32
N GLU A 210 12.15 6.54 -25.39
CA GLU A 210 12.32 5.21 -25.95
C GLU A 210 13.00 4.25 -24.99
N THR A 211 13.98 4.73 -24.26
CA THR A 211 14.80 3.88 -23.37
C THR A 211 14.60 4.24 -21.91
N ILE A 212 14.70 3.20 -21.05
CA ILE A 212 14.71 3.36 -19.58
C ILE A 212 15.89 4.26 -19.14
N GLY A 213 17.02 4.20 -19.87
CA GLY A 213 18.18 5.04 -19.60
C GLY A 213 17.90 6.52 -19.74
N GLU A 214 17.15 6.94 -20.76
CA GLU A 214 16.71 8.33 -20.96
C GLU A 214 15.74 8.77 -19.85
N ILE A 215 14.78 7.90 -19.50
CA ILE A 215 13.84 8.17 -18.40
C ILE A 215 14.62 8.38 -17.10
N SER A 216 15.58 7.53 -16.81
CA SER A 216 16.40 7.62 -15.59
C SER A 216 17.18 8.94 -15.49
N LYS A 217 17.64 9.49 -16.62
CA LYS A 217 18.49 10.70 -16.65
C LYS A 217 17.70 11.99 -16.54
N SER A 218 16.61 12.13 -17.26
CA SER A 218 15.98 13.45 -17.48
C SER A 218 14.46 13.47 -17.36
N PHE A 219 13.79 12.32 -17.19
CA PHE A 219 12.34 12.29 -17.15
C PHE A 219 11.80 12.90 -15.87
N ALA A 220 10.91 13.88 -16.02
CA ALA A 220 10.10 14.43 -14.96
C ALA A 220 8.68 14.65 -15.45
N PHE A 221 7.69 14.09 -14.74
CA PHE A 221 6.29 14.24 -15.09
C PHE A 221 5.40 14.20 -13.86
N ASP A 222 4.38 15.07 -13.82
CA ASP A 222 3.45 15.16 -12.71
C ASP A 222 2.21 14.30 -12.98
N PHE A 223 2.33 13.01 -12.75
CA PHE A 223 1.23 12.06 -12.84
C PHE A 223 0.10 12.44 -11.89
N GLN A 224 -1.14 12.33 -12.36
CA GLN A 224 -2.34 12.53 -11.56
C GLN A 224 -2.83 11.21 -10.95
N ASN A 225 -3.85 11.29 -10.10
CA ASN A 225 -4.37 10.12 -9.36
C ASN A 225 -5.08 9.07 -10.23
N THR A 226 -5.33 9.36 -11.49
CA THR A 226 -5.93 8.44 -12.47
C THR A 226 -5.20 8.59 -13.79
N GLY A 227 -4.91 7.49 -14.46
CA GLY A 227 -4.29 7.55 -15.78
C GLY A 227 -4.11 6.20 -16.44
N MET A 228 -3.60 6.25 -17.66
CA MET A 228 -3.32 5.12 -18.53
C MET A 228 -2.03 5.32 -19.31
N MET A 229 -1.36 4.22 -19.60
CA MET A 229 -0.27 4.13 -20.59
C MET A 229 -0.62 3.08 -21.64
N THR A 230 -0.61 3.46 -22.90
CA THR A 230 -0.76 2.55 -24.04
C THR A 230 0.30 2.88 -25.09
N ASN A 231 1.04 1.88 -25.58
CA ASN A 231 2.11 2.05 -26.57
C ASN A 231 3.14 3.16 -26.23
N GLY A 232 3.39 3.37 -24.93
CA GLY A 232 4.27 4.45 -24.45
C GLY A 232 3.62 5.82 -24.37
N TYR A 233 2.41 6.01 -24.88
CA TYR A 233 1.66 7.24 -24.68
C TYR A 233 0.97 7.20 -23.30
N VAL A 234 1.28 8.18 -22.49
CA VAL A 234 0.75 8.36 -21.14
C VAL A 234 -0.28 9.48 -21.14
N TYR A 235 -1.45 9.19 -20.62
CA TYR A 235 -2.49 10.17 -20.34
C TYR A 235 -2.90 10.10 -18.88
N THR A 236 -3.05 11.25 -18.22
CA THR A 236 -3.42 11.30 -16.81
C THR A 236 -4.34 12.48 -16.51
N VAL A 237 -5.28 12.24 -15.61
CA VAL A 237 -6.33 13.18 -15.22
C VAL A 237 -6.53 13.17 -13.72
N LYS A 238 -6.85 14.32 -13.13
CA LYS A 238 -7.21 14.43 -11.74
C LYS A 238 -8.70 14.14 -11.57
N THR A 239 -9.01 13.11 -10.83
CA THR A 239 -10.38 12.69 -10.55
C THR A 239 -10.71 12.78 -9.07
N GLU A 240 -11.99 12.78 -8.75
CA GLU A 240 -12.52 12.62 -7.40
C GLU A 240 -13.53 11.48 -7.36
N PRO A 241 -13.64 10.77 -6.24
CA PRO A 241 -14.59 9.68 -6.09
C PRO A 241 -16.03 10.13 -6.26
N LYS A 242 -16.84 9.25 -6.87
CA LYS A 242 -18.29 9.42 -7.00
C LYS A 242 -18.98 8.27 -6.28
N TYR A 243 -19.04 8.36 -4.96
CA TYR A 243 -19.67 7.37 -4.10
C TYR A 243 -20.74 8.03 -3.22
N MET A 244 -21.92 7.42 -3.17
CA MET A 244 -23.09 7.92 -2.45
C MET A 244 -23.62 6.90 -1.44
N GLY A 245 -22.87 5.85 -1.17
CA GLY A 245 -23.26 4.79 -0.25
C GLY A 245 -23.00 5.13 1.23
N LYS A 246 -23.30 4.16 2.10
CA LYS A 246 -23.08 4.28 3.54
C LYS A 246 -21.59 4.20 3.85
N GLN A 247 -21.11 5.03 4.78
CA GLN A 247 -19.76 5.01 5.31
C GLN A 247 -19.70 4.10 6.55
N ILE A 248 -18.76 3.16 6.56
CA ILE A 248 -18.40 2.39 7.75
C ILE A 248 -17.44 3.23 8.60
N THR A 249 -17.76 3.41 9.86
CA THR A 249 -17.00 4.23 10.80
C THR A 249 -16.16 3.38 11.75
N LEU A 250 -15.22 4.01 12.45
CA LEU A 250 -14.49 3.34 13.52
C LEU A 250 -15.42 2.82 14.61
N GLY A 251 -16.50 3.53 14.89
CA GLY A 251 -17.52 3.14 15.83
C GLY A 251 -18.25 1.84 15.47
N ASP A 252 -18.40 1.53 14.19
CA ASP A 252 -19.01 0.27 13.73
C ASP A 252 -18.06 -0.92 13.94
N ILE A 253 -16.76 -0.68 14.13
CA ILE A 253 -15.69 -1.70 14.23
C ILE A 253 -15.31 -2.01 15.67
N ILE A 254 -15.33 -1.02 16.57
CA ILE A 254 -14.88 -1.11 17.95
C ILE A 254 -15.79 -2.05 18.75
N ASP A 255 -15.16 -2.96 19.50
CA ASP A 255 -15.84 -3.91 20.39
C ASP A 255 -16.69 -3.19 21.45
N THR A 256 -17.84 -3.78 21.74
CA THR A 256 -18.75 -3.34 22.80
C THR A 256 -18.59 -4.19 24.06
N ASN A 257 -17.90 -5.32 23.96
CA ASN A 257 -17.63 -6.24 25.05
C ASN A 257 -16.41 -5.80 25.85
N GLU A 258 -16.22 -6.41 27.00
CA GLU A 258 -15.08 -6.21 27.86
C GLU A 258 -13.76 -6.59 27.15
N VAL A 259 -12.76 -5.73 27.28
CA VAL A 259 -11.44 -5.88 26.67
C VAL A 259 -10.41 -6.16 27.77
N ALA A 260 -9.42 -6.99 27.49
CA ALA A 260 -8.38 -7.36 28.46
C ALA A 260 -7.60 -6.12 28.96
N GLU A 261 -7.20 -6.15 30.23
CA GLU A 261 -6.56 -5.01 30.93
C GLU A 261 -5.28 -4.52 30.23
N GLU A 262 -4.55 -5.41 29.58
CA GLU A 262 -3.30 -5.08 28.86
C GLU A 262 -3.46 -4.06 27.73
N TYR A 263 -4.67 -3.83 27.23
CA TYR A 263 -4.96 -2.85 26.19
C TYR A 263 -5.16 -1.43 26.72
N PHE A 264 -5.47 -1.30 28.03
CA PHE A 264 -5.74 0.02 28.61
C PHE A 264 -4.46 0.83 28.82
N VAL A 265 -4.54 2.11 28.51
CA VAL A 265 -3.44 3.04 28.70
C VAL A 265 -3.45 3.53 30.16
N PRO A 266 -2.35 3.42 30.88
CA PRO A 266 -2.25 3.98 32.22
C PRO A 266 -2.53 5.49 32.22
N GLU A 267 -3.29 5.99 33.18
CA GLU A 267 -3.72 7.39 33.23
C GLU A 267 -2.54 8.38 33.26
N LYS A 268 -1.46 8.01 33.97
CA LYS A 268 -0.20 8.78 34.03
C LYS A 268 0.47 9.00 32.66
N ASP A 269 0.23 8.09 31.70
CA ASP A 269 0.83 8.14 30.35
C ASP A 269 -0.05 8.91 29.35
N LEU A 270 -1.24 9.37 29.77
CA LEU A 270 -2.18 10.05 28.87
C LEU A 270 -1.85 11.53 28.71
N PHE A 271 -1.73 12.28 29.81
CA PHE A 271 -1.71 13.74 29.80
C PHE A 271 -0.52 14.32 30.53
N TYR A 272 -0.17 15.55 30.18
CA TYR A 272 0.80 16.33 30.95
C TYR A 272 0.30 16.55 32.38
N THR A 273 1.24 16.54 33.30
CA THR A 273 0.98 16.96 34.69
C THR A 273 0.93 18.47 34.86
N ASN A 274 1.56 19.23 33.94
CA ASN A 274 1.58 20.68 33.97
C ASN A 274 0.63 21.28 32.91
N PRO A 275 -0.46 21.94 33.31
CA PRO A 275 -1.45 22.50 32.38
C PRO A 275 -0.98 23.79 31.66
N GLU A 276 0.13 24.42 32.10
CA GLU A 276 0.63 25.66 31.53
C GLU A 276 1.53 25.48 30.30
N ILE A 277 1.76 24.26 29.88
CA ILE A 277 2.59 23.98 28.71
C ILE A 277 1.87 24.39 27.42
N THR A 278 2.25 25.57 26.93
CA THR A 278 1.88 26.00 25.58
C THR A 278 2.88 25.44 24.56
N ARG A 279 2.40 25.16 23.35
CA ARG A 279 3.13 24.40 22.32
C ARG A 279 4.20 25.23 21.57
N SER A 280 4.98 26.04 22.27
CA SER A 280 6.11 26.81 21.74
C SER A 280 7.44 26.09 21.98
N ASP A 281 8.47 26.44 21.21
CA ASP A 281 9.83 25.92 21.37
C ASP A 281 10.38 26.07 22.81
N GLU A 282 9.99 27.14 23.48
CA GLU A 282 10.40 27.41 24.86
C GLU A 282 9.70 26.52 25.89
N SER A 283 8.41 26.22 25.65
CA SER A 283 7.65 25.29 26.50
C SER A 283 8.13 23.85 26.36
N GLU A 284 8.56 23.45 25.18
CA GLU A 284 9.07 22.09 24.98
C GLU A 284 10.39 21.87 25.71
N LYS A 285 11.26 22.88 25.76
CA LYS A 285 12.51 22.80 26.52
C LYS A 285 12.30 22.60 28.03
N LYS A 286 11.15 23.03 28.54
CA LYS A 286 10.75 22.89 29.95
C LYS A 286 10.12 21.54 30.29
N LEU A 287 9.70 20.73 29.27
CA LEU A 287 9.13 19.43 29.52
C LEU A 287 10.14 18.47 30.11
N SER A 288 9.76 17.78 31.17
CA SER A 288 10.49 16.64 31.71
C SER A 288 10.52 15.47 30.72
N GLN A 289 11.38 14.49 30.95
CA GLN A 289 11.42 13.28 30.15
C GLN A 289 10.11 12.48 30.28
N GLU A 290 9.51 12.46 31.46
CA GLU A 290 8.22 11.80 31.72
C GLU A 290 7.08 12.48 30.97
N GLU A 291 6.99 13.80 30.98
CA GLU A 291 5.98 14.55 30.23
C GLU A 291 6.10 14.33 28.71
N ARG A 292 7.34 14.23 28.18
CA ARG A 292 7.57 13.86 26.77
C ARG A 292 7.16 12.42 26.47
N HIS A 293 7.02 11.58 27.47
CA HIS A 293 6.54 10.21 27.36
C HIS A 293 5.03 10.09 27.59
N THR A 294 4.26 11.09 27.19
CA THR A 294 2.79 11.06 27.23
C THR A 294 2.18 11.02 25.83
N TRP A 295 1.00 10.43 25.73
CA TRP A 295 0.26 10.40 24.48
C TRP A 295 -0.13 11.79 24.00
N GLN A 296 -0.47 12.69 24.92
CA GLN A 296 -0.74 14.08 24.60
C GLN A 296 0.46 14.75 23.91
N TYR A 297 1.69 14.50 24.42
CA TYR A 297 2.89 15.01 23.79
C TYR A 297 3.12 14.45 22.40
N ILE A 298 3.15 13.12 22.24
CA ILE A 298 3.49 12.53 20.94
C ILE A 298 2.45 12.80 19.86
N LYS A 299 1.17 12.94 20.22
CA LYS A 299 0.08 13.26 19.28
C LYS A 299 -0.13 14.75 19.06
N GLY A 300 0.42 15.59 19.92
CA GLY A 300 0.34 17.06 19.84
C GLY A 300 1.07 17.64 18.64
N ALA A 301 0.71 18.88 18.28
CA ALA A 301 1.49 19.65 17.31
C ALA A 301 2.88 19.97 17.89
N LYS A 302 3.88 20.02 17.03
CA LYS A 302 5.24 20.40 17.38
C LYS A 302 5.80 21.41 16.39
N LYS A 303 6.59 22.33 16.91
CA LYS A 303 7.36 23.29 16.12
C LYS A 303 8.70 23.48 16.82
N ILE A 304 9.69 22.67 16.46
CA ILE A 304 10.92 22.47 17.20
C ILE A 304 12.11 22.70 16.29
N LEU A 305 13.06 23.50 16.74
CA LEU A 305 14.35 23.64 16.05
C LEU A 305 15.16 22.35 16.22
N ARG A 306 15.48 21.70 15.12
CA ARG A 306 16.29 20.47 15.07
C ARG A 306 17.54 20.68 14.25
N LYS A 307 18.55 19.88 14.53
CA LYS A 307 19.79 19.84 13.80
C LYS A 307 19.88 18.52 13.00
N SER A 308 20.10 18.61 11.70
CA SER A 308 20.30 17.44 10.85
C SER A 308 21.68 16.80 11.12
N HIS A 309 21.88 15.58 10.64
CA HIS A 309 23.16 14.87 10.75
C HIS A 309 24.35 15.69 10.18
N ASN A 310 24.09 16.54 9.17
CA ASN A 310 25.09 17.39 8.52
C ASN A 310 25.28 18.73 9.27
N GLY A 311 24.71 18.91 10.45
CA GLY A 311 24.81 20.14 11.23
C GLY A 311 23.86 21.27 10.82
N HIS A 312 23.06 21.11 9.76
CA HIS A 312 22.09 22.12 9.32
C HIS A 312 20.90 22.19 10.28
N GLU A 313 20.58 23.38 10.74
CA GLU A 313 19.41 23.64 11.59
C GLU A 313 18.16 23.83 10.73
N TYR A 314 17.09 23.15 11.11
CA TYR A 314 15.79 23.26 10.44
C TYR A 314 14.64 23.24 11.45
N LEU A 315 13.58 23.96 11.13
CA LEU A 315 12.37 23.97 11.93
C LEU A 315 11.53 22.73 11.64
N PHE A 316 11.59 21.74 12.52
CA PHE A 316 10.68 20.59 12.44
C PHE A 316 9.27 21.03 12.84
N SER A 317 8.33 20.87 11.94
CA SER A 317 6.93 21.21 12.16
C SER A 317 6.03 20.05 11.84
N GLU A 318 5.17 19.67 12.78
CA GLU A 318 4.09 18.70 12.56
C GLU A 318 2.79 19.16 13.23
N GLY A 319 1.65 18.94 12.51
CA GLY A 319 0.33 19.27 13.05
C GLY A 319 -0.12 18.26 14.12
N ALA A 320 -1.08 18.62 14.95
CA ALA A 320 -1.69 17.69 15.89
C ALA A 320 -2.49 16.60 15.15
N ILE A 321 -2.55 15.41 15.73
CA ILE A 321 -3.52 14.37 15.39
C ILE A 321 -4.43 14.13 16.59
N ALA A 322 -5.58 13.51 16.35
CA ALA A 322 -6.53 13.23 17.42
C ALA A 322 -5.88 12.44 18.57
N MET A 323 -6.04 12.94 19.80
CA MET A 323 -5.56 12.24 21.00
C MET A 323 -6.33 10.95 21.19
N VAL A 324 -7.66 11.01 21.06
CA VAL A 324 -8.57 9.87 21.00
C VAL A 324 -9.24 9.89 19.63
N ASP A 325 -9.22 8.77 18.94
CA ASP A 325 -9.81 8.65 17.61
C ASP A 325 -11.36 8.68 17.72
N GLU A 326 -12.00 9.47 16.85
CA GLU A 326 -13.43 9.68 16.84
C GLU A 326 -14.16 8.50 16.22
N TYR A 327 -15.31 8.14 16.78
CA TYR A 327 -16.10 6.98 16.36
C TYR A 327 -16.97 7.20 15.12
N ASP A 328 -17.31 8.46 14.84
CA ASP A 328 -18.16 8.86 13.72
C ASP A 328 -17.43 8.95 12.37
N LYS A 329 -16.14 8.66 12.34
CA LYS A 329 -15.29 8.71 11.16
C LYS A 329 -14.65 7.36 10.87
N PRO A 330 -14.25 7.08 9.61
CA PRO A 330 -13.41 5.93 9.30
C PRO A 330 -12.08 6.00 10.06
N ALA A 331 -11.53 4.86 10.41
CA ALA A 331 -10.22 4.76 11.03
C ALA A 331 -9.14 5.47 10.20
N ARG A 332 -8.13 6.01 10.86
CA ARG A 332 -6.90 6.47 10.19
C ARG A 332 -6.19 5.28 9.53
N THR A 333 -5.22 5.54 8.67
CA THR A 333 -4.39 4.47 8.11
C THR A 333 -3.66 3.71 9.21
N LEU A 334 -3.89 2.40 9.33
CA LEU A 334 -3.06 1.52 10.15
C LEU A 334 -1.63 1.48 9.59
N LEU A 335 -0.65 1.61 10.47
CA LEU A 335 0.76 1.49 10.14
C LEU A 335 1.38 0.32 10.91
N THR A 336 2.56 -0.10 10.51
CA THR A 336 3.30 -1.20 11.16
C THR A 336 3.68 -0.93 12.62
N SER A 337 3.64 0.34 13.05
CA SER A 337 3.82 0.78 14.42
C SER A 337 2.55 0.70 15.28
N GLU A 338 1.43 0.18 14.75
CA GLU A 338 0.17 0.09 15.48
C GLU A 338 0.34 -0.71 16.79
N GLY A 339 -0.21 -0.17 17.87
CA GLY A 339 -0.08 -0.75 19.20
C GLY A 339 1.24 -0.46 19.93
N SER A 340 2.18 0.28 19.32
CA SER A 340 3.37 0.81 19.99
C SER A 340 3.17 2.26 20.45
N PHE A 341 4.05 2.76 21.32
CA PHE A 341 4.06 4.16 21.71
C PHE A 341 4.53 5.04 20.54
N SER A 342 3.60 5.33 19.64
CA SER A 342 3.83 6.09 18.41
C SER A 342 2.69 7.04 18.16
N ARG A 343 3.00 8.23 17.63
CA ARG A 343 1.95 9.24 17.35
C ARG A 343 0.86 8.70 16.41
N THR A 344 1.17 7.76 15.54
CA THR A 344 0.23 7.22 14.54
C THR A 344 -0.66 6.10 15.08
N THR A 345 -0.32 5.51 16.23
CA THR A 345 -1.13 4.49 16.91
C THR A 345 -2.53 5.03 17.23
N HIS A 346 -3.56 4.22 16.98
CA HIS A 346 -4.92 4.54 17.37
C HIS A 346 -5.09 4.42 18.86
N ILE A 347 -5.80 5.38 19.43
CA ILE A 347 -6.25 5.37 20.81
C ILE A 347 -7.74 5.62 20.79
N VAL A 348 -8.48 4.77 21.47
CA VAL A 348 -9.94 4.83 21.50
C VAL A 348 -10.45 4.86 22.94
N ARG A 349 -11.67 5.34 23.11
CA ARG A 349 -12.39 5.26 24.37
C ARG A 349 -13.15 3.94 24.39
N ASP A 350 -12.85 3.05 25.32
CA ASP A 350 -13.54 1.78 25.45
C ASP A 350 -15.05 2.00 25.67
N LYS A 351 -15.88 1.28 24.91
CA LYS A 351 -17.33 1.47 24.96
C LYS A 351 -17.97 0.93 26.23
N ALA A 352 -17.36 -0.12 26.82
CA ALA A 352 -17.89 -0.73 28.05
C ALA A 352 -17.52 0.07 29.29
N SER A 353 -16.23 0.44 29.43
CA SER A 353 -15.72 1.08 30.65
C SER A 353 -15.53 2.60 30.55
N GLY A 354 -15.53 3.17 29.34
CA GLY A 354 -15.21 4.57 29.11
C GLY A 354 -13.71 4.92 29.24
N ARG A 355 -12.87 3.97 29.64
CA ARG A 355 -11.42 4.14 29.79
C ARG A 355 -10.74 4.27 28.42
N ILE A 356 -9.55 4.80 28.42
CA ILE A 356 -8.74 4.96 27.19
C ILE A 356 -7.90 3.72 26.95
N ARG A 357 -7.89 3.22 25.72
CA ARG A 357 -7.15 2.01 25.34
C ARG A 357 -6.63 2.04 23.90
N LEU A 358 -5.74 1.11 23.60
CA LEU A 358 -5.30 0.76 22.27
C LEU A 358 -6.34 -0.12 21.56
N LEU A 359 -6.23 -0.26 20.25
CA LEU A 359 -7.02 -1.24 19.49
C LEU A 359 -6.59 -2.67 19.85
N THR A 360 -7.53 -3.59 19.86
CA THR A 360 -7.23 -5.03 19.91
C THR A 360 -6.69 -5.51 18.56
N ALA A 361 -6.08 -6.69 18.51
CA ALA A 361 -5.65 -7.27 17.24
C ALA A 361 -6.85 -7.54 16.32
N GLU A 362 -7.95 -8.01 16.89
CA GLU A 362 -9.21 -8.29 16.19
C GLU A 362 -9.84 -7.02 15.59
N GLU A 363 -9.78 -5.90 16.30
CA GLU A 363 -10.22 -4.60 15.78
C GLU A 363 -9.35 -4.15 14.59
N THR A 364 -8.03 -4.36 14.65
CA THR A 364 -7.15 -4.04 13.52
C THR A 364 -7.41 -4.92 12.30
N GLU A 365 -7.77 -6.19 12.49
CA GLU A 365 -8.21 -7.09 11.42
C GLU A 365 -9.48 -6.56 10.76
N ARG A 366 -10.51 -6.21 11.54
CA ARG A 366 -11.76 -5.65 11.02
C ARG A 366 -11.57 -4.31 10.32
N ILE A 367 -10.66 -3.46 10.80
CA ILE A 367 -10.30 -2.20 10.11
C ILE A 367 -9.71 -2.46 8.72
N GLN A 368 -9.02 -3.58 8.52
CA GLN A 368 -8.53 -4.00 7.20
C GLN A 368 -9.55 -4.84 6.41
N GLY A 369 -10.71 -5.15 6.99
CA GLY A 369 -11.75 -5.97 6.36
C GLY A 369 -11.52 -7.47 6.45
N PHE A 370 -10.56 -7.93 7.27
CA PHE A 370 -10.39 -9.37 7.53
C PHE A 370 -11.46 -9.89 8.51
N PRO A 371 -11.79 -11.17 8.43
CA PRO A 371 -12.56 -11.84 9.46
C PRO A 371 -11.88 -11.74 10.84
N THR A 372 -12.67 -11.61 11.89
CA THR A 372 -12.16 -11.58 13.28
C THR A 372 -11.38 -12.86 13.59
N GLY A 373 -10.17 -12.71 14.10
CA GLY A 373 -9.29 -13.85 14.44
C GLY A 373 -8.49 -14.40 13.24
N HIS A 374 -8.55 -13.77 12.06
CA HIS A 374 -7.83 -14.24 10.87
C HIS A 374 -6.33 -14.42 11.11
N THR A 375 -5.70 -13.53 11.87
CA THR A 375 -4.27 -13.60 12.19
C THR A 375 -3.98 -14.24 13.55
N LYS A 376 -4.97 -14.85 14.19
CA LYS A 376 -4.80 -15.40 15.54
C LYS A 376 -3.81 -16.54 15.60
N TYR A 377 -3.80 -17.38 14.57
CA TYR A 377 -2.96 -18.57 14.53
C TYR A 377 -2.02 -18.57 13.33
N CYS A 378 -0.89 -19.24 13.49
CA CYS A 378 0.04 -19.55 12.40
C CYS A 378 0.61 -20.97 12.55
N LYS A 379 1.09 -21.52 11.43
CA LYS A 379 1.68 -22.85 11.39
C LYS A 379 3.21 -22.75 11.40
N VAL A 380 3.85 -23.18 12.48
CA VAL A 380 5.31 -23.24 12.63
C VAL A 380 5.74 -24.68 12.66
N ASN A 381 6.51 -25.13 11.71
CA ASN A 381 6.81 -26.53 11.42
C ASN A 381 5.50 -27.32 11.24
N ASN A 382 5.09 -28.17 12.17
CA ASN A 382 3.79 -28.85 12.13
C ASN A 382 2.83 -28.40 13.24
N ASP A 383 3.27 -27.50 14.10
CA ASP A 383 2.48 -27.03 15.23
C ASP A 383 1.69 -25.77 14.87
N ILE A 384 0.47 -25.67 15.41
CA ILE A 384 -0.33 -24.45 15.35
C ILE A 384 -0.09 -23.68 16.63
N ILE A 385 0.42 -22.46 16.49
CA ILE A 385 0.69 -21.58 17.61
C ILE A 385 -0.13 -20.29 17.51
N GLU A 386 -0.44 -19.69 18.66
CA GLU A 386 -1.05 -18.37 18.71
C GLU A 386 0.01 -17.29 18.39
N MET A 387 -0.37 -16.36 17.50
CA MET A 387 0.54 -15.29 17.10
C MET A 387 0.59 -14.18 18.15
N PRO A 388 1.79 -13.64 18.43
CA PRO A 388 1.91 -12.50 19.32
C PRO A 388 1.10 -11.30 18.80
N THR A 389 0.33 -10.66 19.68
CA THR A 389 -0.53 -9.49 19.37
C THR A 389 0.22 -8.40 18.58
N LYS A 390 1.48 -8.13 18.95
CA LYS A 390 2.33 -7.17 18.25
C LYS A 390 2.56 -7.53 16.78
N LYS A 391 2.74 -8.82 16.46
CA LYS A 391 2.93 -9.30 15.08
C LYS A 391 1.64 -9.24 14.29
N ARG A 392 0.52 -9.57 14.90
CA ARG A 392 -0.82 -9.43 14.30
C ARG A 392 -1.08 -7.99 13.85
N ARG A 393 -0.87 -7.00 14.73
CA ARG A 393 -1.02 -5.58 14.43
C ARG A 393 -0.04 -5.10 13.36
N PHE A 394 1.21 -5.54 13.43
CA PHE A 394 2.23 -5.23 12.41
C PHE A 394 1.79 -5.70 11.01
N MET A 395 1.25 -6.90 10.90
CA MET A 395 0.74 -7.43 9.62
C MET A 395 -0.42 -6.59 9.09
N MET A 396 -1.34 -6.16 9.96
CA MET A 396 -2.44 -5.28 9.55
C MET A 396 -1.96 -3.91 9.09
N GLY A 397 -0.85 -3.41 9.61
CA GLY A 397 -0.20 -2.19 9.09
C GLY A 397 0.30 -2.33 7.64
N ASN A 398 0.72 -3.53 7.24
CA ASN A 398 1.18 -3.84 5.88
C ASN A 398 0.03 -4.27 4.94
N ALA A 399 -1.06 -4.79 5.48
CA ALA A 399 -2.15 -5.36 4.70
C ALA A 399 -2.91 -4.35 3.84
N LEU A 400 -3.64 -4.85 2.87
CA LEU A 400 -4.64 -4.12 2.06
C LEU A 400 -6.00 -4.15 2.75
N VAL A 401 -6.87 -3.20 2.39
CA VAL A 401 -8.30 -3.29 2.74
C VAL A 401 -8.93 -4.36 1.85
N VAL A 402 -9.34 -5.48 2.47
CA VAL A 402 -9.81 -6.68 1.77
C VAL A 402 -11.00 -6.36 0.86
N ASN A 403 -11.93 -5.55 1.33
CA ASN A 403 -13.14 -5.19 0.59
C ASN A 403 -12.85 -4.51 -0.76
N LEU A 404 -11.76 -3.72 -0.87
CA LEU A 404 -11.35 -3.16 -2.17
C LEU A 404 -10.94 -4.24 -3.16
N ILE A 405 -10.29 -5.30 -2.65
CA ILE A 405 -9.84 -6.43 -3.49
C ILE A 405 -11.04 -7.30 -3.90
N GLU A 406 -11.99 -7.52 -2.99
CA GLU A 406 -13.25 -8.22 -3.29
C GLU A 406 -14.05 -7.52 -4.40
N ASP A 407 -14.09 -6.18 -4.38
CA ASP A 407 -14.74 -5.43 -5.45
C ASP A 407 -13.98 -5.54 -6.78
N MET A 408 -12.64 -5.51 -6.74
CA MET A 408 -11.81 -5.72 -7.94
C MET A 408 -11.97 -7.14 -8.49
N GLU A 409 -12.15 -8.15 -7.64
CA GLU A 409 -12.33 -9.55 -8.04
C GLU A 409 -13.55 -9.72 -8.93
N LYS A 410 -14.65 -9.01 -8.67
CA LYS A 410 -15.85 -9.06 -9.50
C LYS A 410 -15.55 -8.68 -10.96
N THR A 411 -14.88 -7.55 -11.15
CA THR A 411 -14.47 -7.10 -12.50
C THR A 411 -13.44 -8.03 -13.13
N LEU A 412 -12.48 -8.56 -12.32
CA LEU A 412 -11.52 -9.55 -12.83
C LEU A 412 -12.20 -10.83 -13.30
N SER A 413 -13.21 -11.31 -12.59
CA SER A 413 -13.97 -12.50 -12.97
C SER A 413 -14.66 -12.33 -14.33
N GLU A 414 -15.32 -11.19 -14.55
CA GLU A 414 -15.92 -10.84 -15.85
C GLU A 414 -14.87 -10.79 -16.98
N ILE A 415 -13.68 -10.23 -16.70
CA ILE A 415 -12.58 -10.21 -17.67
C ILE A 415 -12.12 -11.62 -18.00
N PHE A 416 -11.90 -12.48 -17.01
CA PHE A 416 -11.43 -13.85 -17.23
C PHE A 416 -12.45 -14.70 -17.98
N GLU A 417 -13.74 -14.58 -17.67
CA GLU A 417 -14.82 -15.22 -18.42
C GLU A 417 -14.81 -14.80 -19.90
N SER A 418 -14.48 -13.56 -20.18
CA SER A 418 -14.37 -13.05 -21.56
C SER A 418 -13.14 -13.58 -22.32
N GLU A 419 -12.10 -14.01 -21.61
CA GLU A 419 -10.88 -14.59 -22.22
C GLU A 419 -11.04 -16.05 -22.62
N GLU A 420 -11.98 -16.79 -21.99
CA GLU A 420 -12.33 -18.15 -22.37
C GLU A 420 -13.06 -18.17 -23.72
#